data_f67f624fd6fdc0d2216151b1e423b68f
#
_entry.id   f67f624fd6fdc0d2216151b1e423b68f
#
_cell.length_a   1.000
_cell.length_b   1.000
_cell.length_c   1.000
_cell.angle_alpha   90.00
_cell.angle_beta   90.00
_cell.angle_gamma   90.00
#
_symmetry.space_group_name_H-M   'P 1'
#
loop_
_entity.id
_entity.type
_entity.pdbx_description
1 polymer ?
#
loop_
_entity_poly.entity_id
_entity_poly.type
_entity_poly.pdbx_seq_one_letter_code
_entity_poly.pdbx_strand_id
1 'polypeptide(L)'
;MRLENKVVVVTGASSGVGREVALRFAKEGAKVVAVARRAERLAALEEQSKEFAGEIVAYAGDISLEETNEKMIDFAIEKFGKFDVLVNNAGLMDNFAPAENLDTDLMERLMKVDVYGPAWATRKAVRVFLENENGGNIVNIASIAGLCGGKSGCAYTMAKHAVIGLTKNTAFNYRLNKIRCNAICPAGINTEMTDPALFATADQKGLGAAMLAMHFGTRSAEAFEIADIALFLASDEAAVVSGAIVTADSGLISY
;
A
#
# COMPACT_ATOMS: atom_id res chain seq x y z
N MET A 1 -13.28 -13.09 14.40
CA MET A 1 -12.49 -11.97 13.84
C MET A 1 -11.51 -12.52 12.81
N ARG A 2 -11.38 -11.85 11.68
CA ARG A 2 -10.61 -12.35 10.51
C ARG A 2 -9.09 -12.27 10.67
N LEU A 3 -8.60 -11.40 11.55
CA LEU A 3 -7.17 -11.18 11.82
C LEU A 3 -6.83 -11.33 13.31
N GLU A 4 -7.60 -12.13 14.04
CA GLU A 4 -7.38 -12.33 15.47
C GLU A 4 -5.94 -12.78 15.75
N ASN A 5 -5.27 -12.06 16.64
CA ASN A 5 -3.87 -12.27 17.00
C ASN A 5 -2.81 -12.15 15.88
N LYS A 6 -3.17 -11.69 14.67
CA LYS A 6 -2.19 -11.38 13.63
C LYS A 6 -1.46 -10.08 13.96
N VAL A 7 -0.16 -10.05 13.74
CA VAL A 7 0.67 -8.85 13.87
C VAL A 7 0.94 -8.28 12.49
N VAL A 8 0.57 -7.02 12.30
CA VAL A 8 0.53 -6.36 10.99
C VAL A 8 1.35 -5.07 11.01
N VAL A 9 2.13 -4.82 9.98
CA VAL A 9 2.74 -3.51 9.72
C VAL A 9 2.02 -2.86 8.54
N VAL A 10 1.55 -1.61 8.72
CA VAL A 10 0.88 -0.82 7.67
C VAL A 10 1.65 0.46 7.43
N THR A 11 2.19 0.64 6.22
CA THR A 11 2.89 1.89 5.84
C THR A 11 1.91 2.94 5.30
N GLY A 12 2.21 4.23 5.53
CA GLY A 12 1.33 5.32 5.11
C GLY A 12 0.03 5.42 5.92
N ALA A 13 0.05 4.97 7.17
CA ALA A 13 -1.14 4.83 8.00
C ALA A 13 -1.71 6.15 8.57
N SER A 14 -1.09 7.31 8.29
CA SER A 14 -1.55 8.60 8.85
C SER A 14 -2.74 9.23 8.12
N SER A 15 -3.16 8.69 6.97
CA SER A 15 -4.31 9.20 6.19
C SER A 15 -4.78 8.18 5.14
N GLY A 16 -5.93 8.47 4.51
CA GLY A 16 -6.45 7.73 3.36
C GLY A 16 -6.58 6.23 3.58
N VAL A 17 -6.21 5.45 2.57
CA VAL A 17 -6.33 3.98 2.58
C VAL A 17 -5.56 3.34 3.73
N GLY A 18 -4.31 3.76 3.98
CA GLY A 18 -3.50 3.16 5.05
C GLY A 18 -4.11 3.35 6.44
N ARG A 19 -4.74 4.50 6.68
CA ARG A 19 -5.49 4.76 7.92
C ARG A 19 -6.70 3.82 8.05
N GLU A 20 -7.49 3.69 7.01
CA GLU A 20 -8.67 2.82 7.04
C GLU A 20 -8.28 1.33 7.14
N VAL A 21 -7.17 0.91 6.50
CA VAL A 21 -6.61 -0.44 6.66
C VAL A 21 -6.22 -0.68 8.13
N ALA A 22 -5.49 0.24 8.76
CA ALA A 22 -5.08 0.07 10.15
C ALA A 22 -6.29 -0.04 11.10
N LEU A 23 -7.29 0.83 10.94
CA LEU A 23 -8.53 0.78 11.72
C LEU A 23 -9.31 -0.51 11.48
N ARG A 24 -9.49 -0.89 10.22
CA ARG A 24 -10.25 -2.07 9.83
C ARG A 24 -9.61 -3.34 10.38
N PHE A 25 -8.29 -3.45 10.29
CA PHE A 25 -7.55 -4.60 10.78
C PHE A 25 -7.57 -4.71 12.30
N ALA A 26 -7.44 -3.59 13.01
CA ALA A 26 -7.56 -3.57 14.47
C ALA A 26 -8.98 -3.95 14.95
N LYS A 27 -10.04 -3.51 14.26
CA LYS A 27 -11.41 -3.95 14.54
C LYS A 27 -11.57 -5.47 14.37
N GLU A 28 -10.80 -6.08 13.48
CA GLU A 28 -10.80 -7.53 13.23
C GLU A 28 -9.76 -8.30 14.08
N GLY A 29 -9.29 -7.68 15.16
CA GLY A 29 -8.45 -8.32 16.18
C GLY A 29 -6.95 -8.32 15.90
N ALA A 30 -6.48 -7.59 14.88
CA ALA A 30 -5.05 -7.47 14.60
C ALA A 30 -4.34 -6.54 15.59
N LYS A 31 -3.06 -6.82 15.83
CA LYS A 31 -2.09 -5.92 16.44
C LYS A 31 -1.37 -5.18 15.32
N VAL A 32 -1.61 -3.89 15.17
CA VAL A 32 -1.15 -3.10 14.02
C VAL A 32 -0.06 -2.14 14.41
N VAL A 33 1.10 -2.21 13.77
CA VAL A 33 2.11 -1.16 13.77
C VAL A 33 1.77 -0.20 12.62
N ALA A 34 1.27 0.98 12.97
CA ALA A 34 0.94 2.04 12.03
C ALA A 34 2.16 2.92 11.77
N VAL A 35 2.64 2.91 10.52
CA VAL A 35 3.89 3.59 10.13
C VAL A 35 3.61 4.81 9.26
N ALA A 36 4.10 5.98 9.64
CA ALA A 36 4.08 7.21 8.83
C ALA A 36 5.03 8.28 9.42
N ARG A 37 5.24 9.37 8.70
CA ARG A 37 6.08 10.49 9.15
C ARG A 37 5.39 11.40 10.17
N ARG A 38 4.04 11.52 10.13
CA ARG A 38 3.24 12.44 10.95
C ARG A 38 2.86 11.76 12.28
N ALA A 39 3.70 11.91 13.29
CA ALA A 39 3.55 11.26 14.58
C ALA A 39 2.22 11.63 15.29
N GLU A 40 1.79 12.88 15.19
CA GLU A 40 0.54 13.37 15.79
C GLU A 40 -0.71 12.66 15.23
N ARG A 41 -0.70 12.37 13.92
CA ARG A 41 -1.81 11.63 13.28
C ARG A 41 -1.80 10.15 13.67
N LEU A 42 -0.62 9.56 13.86
CA LEU A 42 -0.49 8.19 14.35
C LEU A 42 -0.97 8.07 15.80
N ALA A 43 -0.64 9.02 16.66
CA ALA A 43 -1.12 9.05 18.05
C ALA A 43 -2.66 9.15 18.12
N ALA A 44 -3.28 9.95 17.25
CA ALA A 44 -4.73 10.03 17.15
C ALA A 44 -5.35 8.71 16.68
N LEU A 45 -4.66 7.98 15.80
CA LEU A 45 -5.10 6.67 15.31
C LEU A 45 -5.01 5.59 16.41
N GLU A 46 -3.93 5.61 17.18
CA GLU A 46 -3.73 4.76 18.36
C GLU A 46 -4.84 4.98 19.40
N GLU A 47 -5.13 6.24 19.74
CA GLU A 47 -6.21 6.59 20.66
C GLU A 47 -7.57 6.08 20.17
N GLN A 48 -7.87 6.22 18.88
CA GLN A 48 -9.12 5.77 18.29
C GLN A 48 -9.30 4.25 18.36
N SER A 49 -8.22 3.50 18.43
CA SER A 49 -8.27 2.03 18.45
C SER A 49 -8.48 1.41 19.83
N LYS A 50 -8.48 2.19 20.90
CA LYS A 50 -8.54 1.67 22.29
C LYS A 50 -9.74 0.81 22.62
N GLU A 51 -10.86 1.01 21.90
CA GLU A 51 -12.10 0.23 22.10
C GLU A 51 -12.23 -0.94 21.11
N PHE A 52 -11.22 -1.18 20.27
CA PHE A 52 -11.27 -2.26 19.28
C PHE A 52 -10.82 -3.59 19.89
N ALA A 53 -11.13 -4.68 19.22
CA ALA A 53 -10.72 -6.01 19.63
C ALA A 53 -9.20 -6.25 19.51
N GLY A 54 -8.55 -5.57 18.56
CA GLY A 54 -7.11 -5.49 18.43
C GLY A 54 -6.59 -4.15 18.94
N GLU A 55 -5.36 -3.82 18.57
CA GLU A 55 -4.73 -2.56 18.96
C GLU A 55 -3.91 -1.95 17.82
N ILE A 56 -3.71 -0.63 17.85
CA ILE A 56 -2.79 0.07 16.97
C ILE A 56 -1.68 0.70 17.82
N VAL A 57 -0.44 0.55 17.39
CA VAL A 57 0.70 1.26 17.95
C VAL A 57 1.39 2.10 16.88
N ALA A 58 1.80 3.29 17.26
CA ALA A 58 2.44 4.25 16.37
C ALA A 58 3.93 3.96 16.18
N TYR A 59 4.40 4.04 14.94
CA TYR A 59 5.82 4.05 14.59
C TYR A 59 6.10 5.23 13.63
N ALA A 60 6.70 6.29 14.13
CA ALA A 60 7.07 7.45 13.31
C ALA A 60 8.32 7.15 12.50
N GLY A 61 8.22 7.16 11.17
CA GLY A 61 9.35 6.85 10.28
C GLY A 61 9.08 7.23 8.82
N ASP A 62 10.18 7.43 8.08
CA ASP A 62 10.15 7.72 6.64
C ASP A 62 10.56 6.48 5.86
N ILE A 63 9.65 5.89 5.12
CA ILE A 63 9.88 4.66 4.33
C ILE A 63 10.77 4.88 3.10
N SER A 64 11.12 6.12 2.77
CA SER A 64 12.14 6.41 1.77
C SER A 64 13.55 6.05 2.23
N LEU A 65 13.71 5.66 3.50
CA LEU A 65 14.95 5.20 4.12
C LEU A 65 14.91 3.70 4.34
N GLU A 66 15.93 2.99 3.87
CA GLU A 66 16.03 1.53 4.03
C GLU A 66 15.96 1.10 5.50
N GLU A 67 16.68 1.82 6.37
CA GLU A 67 16.71 1.55 7.81
C GLU A 67 15.32 1.58 8.45
N THR A 68 14.44 2.52 8.05
CA THR A 68 13.06 2.60 8.55
C THR A 68 12.28 1.33 8.19
N ASN A 69 12.44 0.84 6.94
CA ASN A 69 11.74 -0.35 6.47
C ASN A 69 12.18 -1.64 7.18
N GLU A 70 13.41 -1.70 7.65
CA GLU A 70 13.88 -2.81 8.47
C GLU A 70 13.40 -2.68 9.92
N LYS A 71 13.62 -1.51 10.53
CA LYS A 71 13.30 -1.26 11.95
C LYS A 71 11.81 -1.31 12.27
N MET A 72 10.91 -0.93 11.38
CA MET A 72 9.45 -1.02 11.63
C MET A 72 9.00 -2.47 11.83
N ILE A 73 9.62 -3.43 11.13
CA ILE A 73 9.32 -4.86 11.27
C ILE A 73 9.96 -5.41 12.56
N ASP A 74 11.21 -5.01 12.86
CA ASP A 74 11.87 -5.38 14.12
C ASP A 74 11.08 -4.86 15.32
N PHE A 75 10.56 -3.62 15.25
CA PHE A 75 9.68 -3.05 16.27
C PHE A 75 8.38 -3.87 16.46
N ALA A 76 7.76 -4.35 15.37
CA ALA A 76 6.58 -5.20 15.47
C ALA A 76 6.89 -6.51 16.21
N ILE A 77 8.04 -7.12 15.92
CA ILE A 77 8.50 -8.35 16.58
C ILE A 77 8.83 -8.09 18.05
N GLU A 78 9.55 -7.02 18.35
CA GLU A 78 9.88 -6.62 19.73
C GLU A 78 8.62 -6.37 20.57
N LYS A 79 7.64 -5.66 20.01
CA LYS A 79 6.41 -5.27 20.71
C LYS A 79 5.45 -6.43 20.91
N PHE A 80 5.33 -7.33 19.92
CA PHE A 80 4.26 -8.33 19.88
C PHE A 80 4.75 -9.78 19.79
N GLY A 81 6.06 -10.02 19.74
CA GLY A 81 6.67 -11.34 19.72
C GLY A 81 6.67 -12.05 18.38
N LYS A 82 6.06 -11.47 17.32
CA LYS A 82 5.96 -12.04 15.97
C LYS A 82 5.61 -10.99 14.92
N PHE A 83 5.59 -11.41 13.64
CA PHE A 83 5.14 -10.60 12.52
C PHE A 83 4.50 -11.51 11.47
N ASP A 84 3.27 -11.18 11.03
CA ASP A 84 2.46 -12.03 10.15
C ASP A 84 2.10 -11.36 8.79
N VAL A 85 1.89 -10.04 8.77
CA VAL A 85 1.38 -9.34 7.58
C VAL A 85 2.10 -8.01 7.35
N LEU A 86 2.51 -7.76 6.10
CA LEU A 86 2.98 -6.47 5.62
C LEU A 86 1.95 -5.85 4.68
N VAL A 87 1.54 -4.59 4.94
CA VAL A 87 0.77 -3.78 3.99
C VAL A 87 1.62 -2.62 3.51
N ASN A 88 2.14 -2.70 2.29
CA ASN A 88 2.82 -1.61 1.61
C ASN A 88 1.78 -0.69 0.97
N ASN A 89 1.44 0.39 1.66
CA ASN A 89 0.42 1.34 1.21
C ASN A 89 0.99 2.75 1.00
N ALA A 90 2.04 3.15 1.71
CA ALA A 90 2.61 4.48 1.51
C ALA A 90 2.99 4.72 0.05
N GLY A 91 2.70 5.91 -0.44
CA GLY A 91 3.01 6.31 -1.81
C GLY A 91 2.89 7.82 -2.00
N LEU A 92 3.46 8.29 -3.09
CA LEU A 92 3.36 9.66 -3.58
C LEU A 92 2.68 9.65 -4.95
N MET A 93 2.04 10.77 -5.31
CA MET A 93 1.54 11.01 -6.66
C MET A 93 2.53 11.88 -7.43
N ASP A 94 2.64 11.68 -8.75
CA ASP A 94 3.36 12.61 -9.60
C ASP A 94 2.48 13.80 -10.05
N ASN A 95 3.06 14.70 -10.83
CA ASN A 95 2.39 15.86 -11.37
C ASN A 95 1.76 15.60 -12.76
N PHE A 96 1.49 14.36 -13.13
CA PHE A 96 0.98 13.95 -14.44
C PHE A 96 1.91 14.23 -15.63
N ALA A 97 3.19 14.55 -15.40
CA ALA A 97 4.10 14.89 -16.49
C ALA A 97 4.30 13.71 -17.46
N PRO A 98 4.17 13.92 -18.79
CA PRO A 98 4.58 12.97 -19.80
C PRO A 98 6.11 12.90 -19.86
N ALA A 99 6.66 11.96 -20.65
CA ALA A 99 8.10 11.67 -20.67
C ALA A 99 8.98 12.89 -21.01
N GLU A 100 8.53 13.81 -21.90
CA GLU A 100 9.29 15.01 -22.26
C GLU A 100 9.40 16.04 -21.13
N ASN A 101 8.48 16.00 -20.15
CA ASN A 101 8.43 16.94 -19.01
C ASN A 101 8.76 16.23 -17.69
N LEU A 102 9.40 15.05 -17.74
CA LEU A 102 9.74 14.28 -16.57
C LEU A 102 10.74 15.03 -15.68
N ASP A 103 10.34 15.37 -14.48
CA ASP A 103 11.19 15.99 -13.46
C ASP A 103 12.01 14.92 -12.73
N THR A 104 13.33 15.06 -12.77
CA THR A 104 14.26 14.06 -12.19
C THR A 104 14.13 13.97 -10.67
N ASP A 105 14.01 15.10 -9.96
CA ASP A 105 13.95 15.12 -8.50
C ASP A 105 12.64 14.48 -8.01
N LEU A 106 11.53 14.78 -8.71
CA LEU A 106 10.24 14.17 -8.41
C LEU A 106 10.27 12.67 -8.70
N MET A 107 10.86 12.25 -9.82
CA MET A 107 11.02 10.84 -10.17
C MET A 107 11.84 10.11 -9.11
N GLU A 108 12.99 10.65 -8.68
CA GLU A 108 13.82 10.03 -7.64
C GLU A 108 13.07 9.88 -6.31
N ARG A 109 12.33 10.91 -5.91
CA ARG A 109 11.50 10.85 -4.69
C ARG A 109 10.42 9.77 -4.79
N LEU A 110 9.73 9.67 -5.93
CA LEU A 110 8.75 8.62 -6.20
C LEU A 110 9.39 7.23 -6.15
N MET A 111 10.53 7.05 -6.82
CA MET A 111 11.24 5.77 -6.79
C MET A 111 11.64 5.35 -5.37
N LYS A 112 12.11 6.28 -4.54
CA LYS A 112 12.46 5.99 -3.14
C LYS A 112 11.25 5.55 -2.32
N VAL A 113 10.10 6.24 -2.46
CA VAL A 113 8.90 5.97 -1.64
C VAL A 113 8.09 4.81 -2.22
N ASP A 114 7.79 4.84 -3.53
CA ASP A 114 6.82 3.94 -4.14
C ASP A 114 7.43 2.62 -4.66
N VAL A 115 8.77 2.55 -4.79
CA VAL A 115 9.46 1.35 -5.30
C VAL A 115 10.43 0.79 -4.27
N TYR A 116 11.44 1.57 -3.85
CA TYR A 116 12.48 1.06 -2.95
C TYR A 116 11.93 0.78 -1.55
N GLY A 117 11.05 1.65 -1.01
CA GLY A 117 10.39 1.43 0.27
C GLY A 117 9.68 0.07 0.32
N PRO A 118 8.69 -0.20 -0.56
CA PRO A 118 8.07 -1.52 -0.65
C PRO A 118 9.04 -2.68 -0.90
N ALA A 119 10.10 -2.47 -1.69
CA ALA A 119 11.08 -3.52 -1.95
C ALA A 119 11.92 -3.86 -0.71
N TRP A 120 12.39 -2.86 0.05
CA TRP A 120 13.13 -3.06 1.29
C TRP A 120 12.26 -3.70 2.37
N ALA A 121 11.02 -3.19 2.54
CA ALA A 121 10.06 -3.77 3.48
C ALA A 121 9.73 -5.24 3.13
N THR A 122 9.49 -5.53 1.84
CA THR A 122 9.25 -6.90 1.36
C THR A 122 10.45 -7.80 1.60
N ARG A 123 11.69 -7.33 1.34
CA ARG A 123 12.92 -8.08 1.61
C ARG A 123 13.02 -8.47 3.08
N LYS A 124 12.81 -7.52 4.00
CA LYS A 124 12.85 -7.78 5.44
C LYS A 124 11.72 -8.71 5.86
N ALA A 125 10.49 -8.47 5.39
CA ALA A 125 9.34 -9.31 5.67
C ALA A 125 9.58 -10.78 5.26
N VAL A 126 10.06 -11.00 4.03
CA VAL A 126 10.35 -12.35 3.53
C VAL A 126 11.40 -13.05 4.38
N ARG A 127 12.48 -12.36 4.79
CA ARG A 127 13.49 -12.96 5.69
C ARG A 127 12.88 -13.46 6.98
N VAL A 128 12.01 -12.66 7.61
CA VAL A 128 11.28 -13.06 8.83
C VAL A 128 10.30 -14.20 8.55
N PHE A 129 9.54 -14.12 7.46
CA PHE A 129 8.56 -15.15 7.11
C PHE A 129 9.18 -16.51 6.78
N LEU A 130 10.40 -16.55 6.25
CA LEU A 130 11.12 -17.79 5.99
C LEU A 130 11.54 -18.53 7.28
N GLU A 131 11.64 -17.81 8.39
CA GLU A 131 11.93 -18.35 9.72
C GLU A 131 10.63 -18.77 10.45
N ASN A 132 9.46 -18.35 9.97
CA ASN A 132 8.16 -18.66 10.56
C ASN A 132 7.58 -19.95 9.96
N GLU A 133 7.16 -20.90 10.76
CA GLU A 133 6.51 -22.14 10.30
C GLU A 133 5.25 -21.91 9.45
N ASN A 134 4.54 -20.81 9.70
CA ASN A 134 3.30 -20.44 9.03
C ASN A 134 3.51 -19.48 7.85
N GLY A 135 4.77 -19.13 7.51
CA GLY A 135 5.07 -18.17 6.46
C GLY A 135 4.59 -16.76 6.79
N GLY A 136 3.98 -16.07 5.82
CA GLY A 136 3.48 -14.71 6.00
C GLY A 136 2.71 -14.18 4.79
N ASN A 137 2.26 -12.93 4.89
CA ASN A 137 1.43 -12.32 3.86
C ASN A 137 1.83 -10.87 3.56
N ILE A 138 1.86 -10.53 2.28
CA ILE A 138 2.18 -9.18 1.79
C ILE A 138 1.02 -8.69 0.92
N VAL A 139 0.51 -7.51 1.24
CA VAL A 139 -0.49 -6.79 0.44
C VAL A 139 0.11 -5.47 -0.01
N ASN A 140 0.24 -5.28 -1.31
CA ASN A 140 0.76 -4.07 -1.92
C ASN A 140 -0.40 -3.22 -2.45
N ILE A 141 -0.49 -1.95 -2.03
CA ILE A 141 -1.42 -0.99 -2.63
C ILE A 141 -0.70 -0.34 -3.83
N ALA A 142 -1.02 -0.86 -5.01
CA ALA A 142 -0.50 -0.37 -6.27
C ALA A 142 -1.41 0.72 -6.86
N SER A 143 -1.83 0.60 -8.11
CA SER A 143 -2.77 1.47 -8.83
C SER A 143 -3.11 0.85 -10.17
N ILE A 144 -4.22 1.22 -10.79
CA ILE A 144 -4.46 0.95 -12.22
C ILE A 144 -3.38 1.58 -13.12
N ALA A 145 -2.68 2.62 -12.66
CA ALA A 145 -1.50 3.16 -13.34
C ALA A 145 -0.32 2.14 -13.40
N GLY A 146 -0.35 1.08 -12.60
CA GLY A 146 0.56 -0.06 -12.72
C GLY A 146 0.15 -1.09 -13.80
N LEU A 147 -0.99 -0.90 -14.44
CA LEU A 147 -1.56 -1.78 -15.48
C LEU A 147 -1.76 -1.07 -16.83
N CYS A 148 -1.92 0.25 -16.81
CA CYS A 148 -2.22 1.07 -17.97
C CYS A 148 -1.37 2.34 -18.00
N GLY A 149 -0.92 2.80 -19.18
CA GLY A 149 -0.07 3.97 -19.34
C GLY A 149 -0.76 5.34 -19.19
N GLY A 150 -2.08 5.41 -19.34
CA GLY A 150 -2.82 6.68 -19.43
C GLY A 150 -3.57 7.10 -18.16
N LYS A 151 -3.15 6.66 -16.97
CA LYS A 151 -3.89 6.90 -15.72
C LYS A 151 -3.16 7.85 -14.75
N SER A 152 -1.94 8.25 -15.07
CA SER A 152 -1.11 9.19 -14.32
C SER A 152 0.04 9.68 -15.20
N GLY A 153 1.01 10.39 -14.64
CA GLY A 153 2.24 10.76 -15.33
C GLY A 153 3.23 9.60 -15.44
N CYS A 154 4.36 9.87 -16.11
CA CYS A 154 5.36 8.87 -16.44
C CYS A 154 6.02 8.25 -15.20
N ALA A 155 6.41 9.07 -14.21
CA ALA A 155 7.12 8.60 -13.02
C ALA A 155 6.25 7.67 -12.16
N TYR A 156 5.00 8.05 -11.91
CA TYR A 156 4.07 7.24 -11.12
C TYR A 156 3.69 5.94 -11.85
N THR A 157 3.47 6.02 -13.15
CA THR A 157 3.20 4.83 -13.99
C THR A 157 4.35 3.83 -13.89
N MET A 158 5.61 4.27 -14.04
CA MET A 158 6.78 3.40 -13.88
C MET A 158 6.83 2.78 -12.47
N ALA A 159 6.65 3.59 -11.43
CA ALA A 159 6.71 3.13 -10.05
C ALA A 159 5.64 2.06 -9.74
N LYS A 160 4.39 2.27 -10.18
CA LYS A 160 3.31 1.30 -9.91
C LYS A 160 3.43 0.02 -10.74
N HIS A 161 4.00 0.07 -11.94
CA HIS A 161 4.40 -1.14 -12.69
C HIS A 161 5.50 -1.93 -11.95
N ALA A 162 6.48 -1.24 -11.35
CA ALA A 162 7.52 -1.90 -10.55
C ALA A 162 6.93 -2.67 -9.35
N VAL A 163 5.93 -2.11 -8.66
CA VAL A 163 5.22 -2.78 -7.55
C VAL A 163 4.49 -4.04 -8.03
N ILE A 164 3.88 -4.02 -9.22
CA ILE A 164 3.27 -5.22 -9.82
C ILE A 164 4.34 -6.29 -10.08
N GLY A 165 5.49 -5.89 -10.62
CA GLY A 165 6.64 -6.79 -10.83
C GLY A 165 7.13 -7.42 -9.53
N LEU A 166 7.32 -6.61 -8.48
CA LEU A 166 7.69 -7.05 -7.13
C LEU A 166 6.68 -8.07 -6.58
N THR A 167 5.38 -7.79 -6.72
CA THR A 167 4.29 -8.66 -6.26
C THR A 167 4.37 -10.04 -6.90
N LYS A 168 4.42 -10.09 -8.23
CA LYS A 168 4.46 -11.36 -8.99
C LYS A 168 5.73 -12.16 -8.70
N ASN A 169 6.88 -11.48 -8.66
CA ASN A 169 8.16 -12.13 -8.38
C ASN A 169 8.18 -12.74 -6.97
N THR A 170 7.74 -11.98 -5.96
CA THR A 170 7.67 -12.46 -4.57
C THR A 170 6.72 -13.65 -4.44
N ALA A 171 5.51 -13.55 -4.99
CA ALA A 171 4.53 -14.63 -4.94
C ALA A 171 5.08 -15.93 -5.56
N PHE A 172 5.73 -15.84 -6.73
CA PHE A 172 6.27 -17.00 -7.42
C PHE A 172 7.43 -17.66 -6.66
N ASN A 173 8.41 -16.86 -6.22
CA ASN A 173 9.62 -17.40 -5.61
C ASN A 173 9.35 -18.06 -4.25
N TYR A 174 8.40 -17.56 -3.48
CA TYR A 174 8.13 -18.04 -2.10
C TYR A 174 6.84 -18.86 -1.97
N ARG A 175 6.23 -19.34 -3.08
CA ARG A 175 4.98 -20.11 -3.10
C ARG A 175 5.02 -21.40 -2.27
N LEU A 176 6.20 -21.99 -2.12
CA LEU A 176 6.39 -23.22 -1.34
C LEU A 176 6.69 -22.96 0.15
N ASN A 177 6.89 -21.69 0.52
CA ASN A 177 7.23 -21.26 1.88
C ASN A 177 6.00 -20.72 2.65
N LYS A 178 4.79 -20.95 2.16
CA LYS A 178 3.54 -20.39 2.72
C LYS A 178 3.55 -18.85 2.78
N ILE A 179 4.30 -18.19 1.89
CA ILE A 179 4.33 -16.73 1.77
C ILE A 179 3.45 -16.32 0.59
N ARG A 180 2.43 -15.51 0.87
CA ARG A 180 1.55 -14.94 -0.15
C ARG A 180 1.93 -13.48 -0.40
N CYS A 181 1.81 -13.04 -1.65
CA CYS A 181 2.01 -11.64 -2.02
C CYS A 181 1.00 -11.25 -3.09
N ASN A 182 0.17 -10.25 -2.81
CA ASN A 182 -0.89 -9.79 -3.72
C ASN A 182 -0.85 -8.27 -3.83
N ALA A 183 -1.39 -7.73 -4.94
CA ALA A 183 -1.55 -6.29 -5.13
C ALA A 183 -3.02 -5.92 -5.33
N ILE A 184 -3.40 -4.76 -4.80
CA ILE A 184 -4.65 -4.08 -5.10
C ILE A 184 -4.30 -2.90 -6.01
N CYS A 185 -5.05 -2.75 -7.09
CA CYS A 185 -4.89 -1.67 -8.09
C CYS A 185 -6.15 -0.80 -8.11
N PRO A 186 -6.26 0.20 -7.22
CA PRO A 186 -7.38 1.12 -7.23
C PRO A 186 -7.31 2.08 -8.42
N ALA A 187 -8.48 2.62 -8.79
CA ALA A 187 -8.62 3.85 -9.58
C ALA A 187 -8.62 5.09 -8.65
N GLY A 188 -9.42 6.10 -8.94
CA GLY A 188 -9.59 7.25 -8.05
C GLY A 188 -10.16 6.84 -6.69
N ILE A 189 -9.56 7.35 -5.62
CA ILE A 189 -10.01 7.15 -4.24
C ILE A 189 -10.21 8.53 -3.61
N ASN A 190 -11.31 8.72 -2.88
CA ASN A 190 -11.58 9.95 -2.13
C ASN A 190 -10.63 10.07 -0.93
N THR A 191 -9.48 10.72 -1.12
CA THR A 191 -8.42 10.89 -0.12
C THR A 191 -7.70 12.23 -0.30
N GLU A 192 -6.82 12.60 0.64
CA GLU A 192 -5.96 13.79 0.50
C GLU A 192 -5.08 13.75 -0.78
N MET A 193 -4.78 12.57 -1.32
CA MET A 193 -3.96 12.41 -2.54
C MET A 193 -4.70 12.87 -3.80
N THR A 194 -6.02 12.95 -3.77
CA THR A 194 -6.87 13.41 -4.88
C THR A 194 -7.46 14.80 -4.63
N ASP A 195 -6.88 15.59 -3.73
CA ASP A 195 -7.27 16.98 -3.49
C ASP A 195 -7.15 17.78 -4.79
N PRO A 196 -8.21 18.49 -5.23
CA PRO A 196 -8.16 19.35 -6.42
C PRO A 196 -7.02 20.36 -6.44
N ALA A 197 -6.55 20.82 -5.28
CA ALA A 197 -5.42 21.72 -5.18
C ALA A 197 -4.11 21.12 -5.73
N LEU A 198 -3.94 19.80 -5.68
CA LEU A 198 -2.79 19.12 -6.27
C LEU A 198 -2.80 19.14 -7.79
N PHE A 199 -3.98 19.22 -8.42
CA PHE A 199 -4.11 19.30 -9.86
C PHE A 199 -3.78 20.70 -10.43
N ALA A 200 -3.77 21.73 -9.57
CA ALA A 200 -3.42 23.10 -10.00
C ALA A 200 -1.95 23.20 -10.46
N THR A 201 -1.06 22.35 -9.96
CA THR A 201 0.36 22.31 -10.33
C THR A 201 0.70 21.18 -11.31
N ALA A 202 -0.30 20.45 -11.80
CA ALA A 202 -0.12 19.34 -12.71
C ALA A 202 0.31 19.80 -14.11
N ASP A 203 1.08 18.95 -14.79
CA ASP A 203 1.34 19.11 -16.22
C ASP A 203 0.02 19.03 -17.01
N GLN A 204 -0.36 20.11 -17.68
CA GLN A 204 -1.67 20.22 -18.30
C GLN A 204 -1.86 19.26 -19.49
N LYS A 205 -0.78 18.93 -20.21
CA LYS A 205 -0.81 17.95 -21.32
C LYS A 205 -1.08 16.55 -20.78
N GLY A 206 -0.32 16.14 -19.78
CA GLY A 206 -0.47 14.81 -19.18
C GLY A 206 -1.78 14.67 -18.40
N LEU A 207 -2.18 15.71 -17.64
CA LEU A 207 -3.47 15.72 -16.94
C LEU A 207 -4.63 15.62 -17.94
N GLY A 208 -4.60 16.38 -19.04
CA GLY A 208 -5.62 16.28 -20.08
C GLY A 208 -5.74 14.88 -20.68
N ALA A 209 -4.62 14.21 -20.94
CA ALA A 209 -4.59 12.82 -21.41
C ALA A 209 -5.18 11.85 -20.38
N ALA A 210 -4.82 12.00 -19.11
CA ALA A 210 -5.34 11.17 -18.02
C ALA A 210 -6.86 11.37 -17.82
N MET A 211 -7.34 12.62 -17.90
CA MET A 211 -8.77 12.93 -17.80
C MET A 211 -9.58 12.32 -18.93
N LEU A 212 -9.07 12.32 -20.17
CA LEU A 212 -9.72 11.60 -21.29
C LEU A 212 -9.82 10.10 -21.02
N ALA A 213 -8.75 9.50 -20.49
CA ALA A 213 -8.74 8.09 -20.13
C ALA A 213 -9.64 7.73 -18.94
N MET A 214 -9.99 8.72 -18.10
CA MET A 214 -10.92 8.58 -16.97
C MET A 214 -12.38 8.88 -17.34
N HIS A 215 -12.65 9.33 -18.57
CA HIS A 215 -14.00 9.72 -19.02
C HIS A 215 -15.06 8.61 -18.86
N PHE A 216 -14.65 7.35 -18.96
CA PHE A 216 -15.54 6.19 -18.75
C PHE A 216 -15.66 5.76 -17.28
N GLY A 217 -15.03 6.48 -16.36
CA GLY A 217 -15.08 6.18 -14.93
C GLY A 217 -16.48 6.38 -14.36
N THR A 218 -16.89 5.50 -13.45
CA THR A 218 -18.22 5.54 -12.85
C THR A 218 -18.24 6.34 -11.55
N ARG A 219 -17.30 6.07 -10.65
CA ARG A 219 -17.13 6.74 -9.35
C ARG A 219 -15.72 6.55 -8.80
N SER A 220 -15.31 7.43 -7.90
CA SER A 220 -14.18 7.16 -7.01
C SER A 220 -14.59 6.18 -5.91
N ALA A 221 -13.64 5.37 -5.45
CA ALA A 221 -13.84 4.51 -4.29
C ALA A 221 -13.66 5.32 -2.99
N GLU A 222 -14.26 4.85 -1.93
CA GLU A 222 -13.93 5.29 -0.57
C GLU A 222 -12.76 4.48 -0.02
N ALA A 223 -11.95 5.08 0.85
CA ALA A 223 -10.75 4.43 1.39
C ALA A 223 -11.06 3.12 2.13
N PHE A 224 -12.21 3.04 2.82
CA PHE A 224 -12.63 1.82 3.52
C PHE A 224 -12.94 0.66 2.57
N GLU A 225 -13.41 0.92 1.33
CA GLU A 225 -13.68 -0.13 0.34
C GLU A 225 -12.37 -0.83 -0.08
N ILE A 226 -11.28 -0.09 -0.18
CA ILE A 226 -9.94 -0.66 -0.43
C ILE A 226 -9.42 -1.41 0.79
N ALA A 227 -9.71 -0.91 2.00
CA ALA A 227 -9.36 -1.58 3.25
C ALA A 227 -10.08 -2.93 3.40
N ASP A 228 -11.32 -3.07 2.94
CA ASP A 228 -12.06 -4.34 2.96
C ASP A 228 -11.44 -5.38 2.01
N ILE A 229 -10.97 -4.96 0.82
CA ILE A 229 -10.23 -5.84 -0.09
C ILE A 229 -8.88 -6.26 0.55
N ALA A 230 -8.17 -5.31 1.17
CA ALA A 230 -6.92 -5.60 1.87
C ALA A 230 -7.13 -6.59 3.02
N LEU A 231 -8.22 -6.45 3.78
CA LEU A 231 -8.62 -7.37 4.84
C LEU A 231 -8.83 -8.79 4.30
N PHE A 232 -9.56 -8.94 3.20
CA PHE A 232 -9.75 -10.24 2.55
C PHE A 232 -8.41 -10.86 2.18
N LEU A 233 -7.56 -10.12 1.46
CA LEU A 233 -6.26 -10.63 1.01
C LEU A 233 -5.30 -10.93 2.18
N ALA A 234 -5.41 -10.19 3.29
CA ALA A 234 -4.61 -10.40 4.50
C ALA A 234 -5.06 -11.62 5.33
N SER A 235 -6.32 -12.01 5.22
CA SER A 235 -6.92 -13.09 6.01
C SER A 235 -6.63 -14.49 5.45
N ASP A 236 -6.95 -15.51 6.25
CA ASP A 236 -6.84 -16.91 5.85
C ASP A 236 -7.92 -17.32 4.83
N GLU A 237 -8.97 -16.50 4.63
CA GLU A 237 -9.99 -16.69 3.57
C GLU A 237 -9.37 -16.62 2.17
N ALA A 238 -8.25 -15.91 2.01
CA ALA A 238 -7.49 -15.79 0.77
C ALA A 238 -6.30 -16.79 0.69
N ALA A 239 -6.35 -17.92 1.40
CA ALA A 239 -5.23 -18.85 1.53
C ALA A 239 -4.64 -19.34 0.19
N VAL A 240 -5.45 -19.47 -0.85
CA VAL A 240 -5.02 -19.89 -2.20
C VAL A 240 -4.71 -18.71 -3.13
N VAL A 241 -4.91 -17.47 -2.67
CA VAL A 241 -4.70 -16.27 -3.48
C VAL A 241 -3.28 -15.75 -3.27
N SER A 242 -2.41 -15.93 -4.27
CA SER A 242 -1.04 -15.40 -4.29
C SER A 242 -0.64 -15.03 -5.72
N GLY A 243 0.00 -13.87 -5.87
CA GLY A 243 0.34 -13.30 -7.18
C GLY A 243 -0.83 -12.59 -7.88
N ALA A 244 -1.98 -12.46 -7.21
CA ALA A 244 -3.13 -11.78 -7.76
C ALA A 244 -2.90 -10.26 -7.84
N ILE A 245 -3.38 -9.69 -8.95
CA ILE A 245 -3.42 -8.25 -9.19
C ILE A 245 -4.90 -7.88 -9.28
N VAL A 246 -5.44 -7.43 -8.15
CA VAL A 246 -6.87 -7.17 -7.99
C VAL A 246 -7.17 -5.74 -8.39
N THR A 247 -7.91 -5.52 -9.48
CA THR A 247 -8.40 -4.20 -9.86
C THR A 247 -9.55 -3.80 -8.94
N ALA A 248 -9.48 -2.59 -8.39
CA ALA A 248 -10.52 -1.97 -7.56
C ALA A 248 -10.92 -0.62 -8.18
N ASP A 249 -11.50 -0.68 -9.36
CA ASP A 249 -11.65 0.46 -10.28
C ASP A 249 -13.08 0.62 -10.85
N SER A 250 -14.04 -0.10 -10.32
CA SER A 250 -15.43 -0.12 -10.81
C SER A 250 -15.55 -0.45 -12.31
N GLY A 251 -14.64 -1.29 -12.83
CA GLY A 251 -14.63 -1.72 -14.22
C GLY A 251 -13.96 -0.75 -15.21
N LEU A 252 -13.30 0.31 -14.73
CA LEU A 252 -12.72 1.37 -15.56
C LEU A 252 -11.73 0.86 -16.62
N ILE A 253 -10.99 -0.21 -16.36
CA ILE A 253 -10.00 -0.77 -17.29
C ILE A 253 -10.36 -2.17 -17.81
N SER A 254 -11.64 -2.54 -17.77
CA SER A 254 -12.12 -3.87 -18.19
C SER A 254 -12.41 -3.98 -19.70
N TYR A 255 -11.77 -3.18 -20.54
CA TYR A 255 -11.90 -3.17 -22.00
C TYR A 255 -10.61 -3.55 -22.71
#